data_d8b11a709035e2e9e02e02c38d5b5342
#
_entry.id   d8b11a709035e2e9e02e02c38d5b5342
#
_cell.length_a   1.000
_cell.length_b   1.000
_cell.length_c   1.000
_cell.angle_alpha   90.00
_cell.angle_beta   90.00
_cell.angle_gamma   90.00
#
_symmetry.space_group_name_H-M   'P 1'
#
loop_
_entity.id
_entity.type
_entity.pdbx_description
1 polymer ?
#
loop_
_entity_poly.entity_id
_entity_poly.type
_entity_poly.pdbx_seq_one_letter_code
_entity_poly.pdbx_strand_id
1 'polypeptide(L)'
;MENKWLKYGIALVAGIPVALCLSVVCCSTSSLSSDILADDWRWMYACGVLSSAAFALLIFLFPARIKECLSAVVSWVFILYGGMEAVWGIRQVYGFTYSNHSLYALTGSFYNPGPYSGYLAMIFPICLYEWLKRKEGKKTIPYYVALAVMLLILCVLPAGMSRSAWIAAAVSSIYVCGMHYKMEIQHYIRHHRKQAVSFAIVTFILGGIALGGIYQMKKDSADGRLFMWKIAAQAVSEHPWTGCGWNSVPAAYGQAQENYFAAGNYTATEELVAGAPEYVFNEYLQVAIAWGIPVLCIGLLILGGSMYIGHKQGIYGLCGALLSLAVFAFSSYP
;
A
#
# COMPACT_ATOMS: atom_id res chain seq x y z
N MET A 1 0.48 -39.99 -8.86
CA MET A 1 -0.31 -38.94 -9.55
C MET A 1 -0.87 -38.01 -8.49
N GLU A 2 -0.32 -36.83 -8.33
CA GLU A 2 -0.90 -35.81 -7.42
C GLU A 2 -2.26 -35.41 -7.95
N ASN A 3 -3.26 -35.45 -7.07
CA ASN A 3 -4.62 -35.13 -7.46
C ASN A 3 -4.75 -33.61 -7.77
N LYS A 4 -4.60 -33.26 -9.05
CA LYS A 4 -4.70 -31.85 -9.52
C LYS A 4 -5.99 -31.19 -9.05
N TRP A 5 -7.08 -31.93 -8.98
CA TRP A 5 -8.38 -31.44 -8.54
C TRP A 5 -8.38 -31.00 -7.07
N LEU A 6 -7.60 -31.67 -6.22
CA LEU A 6 -7.46 -31.26 -4.82
C LEU A 6 -6.69 -29.94 -4.70
N LYS A 7 -5.63 -29.73 -5.50
CA LYS A 7 -4.91 -28.44 -5.55
C LYS A 7 -5.84 -27.29 -5.99
N TYR A 8 -6.64 -27.49 -7.02
CA TYR A 8 -7.61 -26.47 -7.47
C TYR A 8 -8.70 -26.22 -6.43
N GLY A 9 -9.21 -27.25 -5.78
CA GLY A 9 -10.19 -27.10 -4.70
C GLY A 9 -9.65 -26.28 -3.53
N ILE A 10 -8.44 -26.57 -3.06
CA ILE A 10 -7.76 -25.80 -2.00
C ILE A 10 -7.54 -24.35 -2.43
N ALA A 11 -7.07 -24.13 -3.66
CA ALA A 11 -6.83 -22.81 -4.20
C ALA A 11 -8.13 -21.98 -4.28
N LEU A 12 -9.23 -22.61 -4.71
CA LEU A 12 -10.54 -21.97 -4.76
C LEU A 12 -11.02 -21.55 -3.37
N VAL A 13 -11.00 -22.48 -2.42
CA VAL A 13 -11.44 -22.22 -1.03
C VAL A 13 -10.56 -21.15 -0.36
N ALA A 14 -9.26 -21.12 -0.61
CA ALA A 14 -8.37 -20.07 -0.11
C ALA A 14 -8.60 -18.71 -0.79
N GLY A 15 -8.96 -18.70 -2.07
CA GLY A 15 -9.22 -17.48 -2.83
C GLY A 15 -10.54 -16.78 -2.46
N ILE A 16 -11.57 -17.55 -2.11
CA ILE A 16 -12.91 -17.00 -1.79
C ILE A 16 -12.86 -15.95 -0.66
N PRO A 17 -12.26 -16.19 0.51
CA PRO A 17 -12.22 -15.19 1.58
C PRO A 17 -11.45 -13.92 1.18
N VAL A 18 -10.35 -14.05 0.43
CA VAL A 18 -9.60 -12.89 -0.07
C VAL A 18 -10.43 -12.09 -1.08
N ALA A 19 -11.11 -12.79 -1.99
CA ALA A 19 -12.02 -12.16 -2.95
C ALA A 19 -13.19 -11.46 -2.26
N LEU A 20 -13.79 -12.06 -1.23
CA LEU A 20 -14.86 -11.44 -0.44
C LEU A 20 -14.38 -10.17 0.28
N CYS A 21 -13.21 -10.20 0.94
CA CYS A 21 -12.66 -9.01 1.58
C CYS A 21 -12.40 -7.88 0.58
N LEU A 22 -11.81 -8.20 -0.58
CA LEU A 22 -11.57 -7.20 -1.63
C LEU A 22 -12.87 -6.72 -2.27
N SER A 23 -13.89 -7.58 -2.40
CA SER A 23 -15.20 -7.17 -2.92
C SER A 23 -15.88 -6.16 -2.01
N VAL A 24 -15.76 -6.31 -0.70
CA VAL A 24 -16.29 -5.32 0.26
C VAL A 24 -15.57 -3.97 0.08
N VAL A 25 -14.25 -3.99 -0.05
CA VAL A 25 -13.46 -2.75 -0.25
C VAL A 25 -13.77 -2.08 -1.59
N CYS A 26 -13.89 -2.87 -2.67
CA CYS A 26 -13.98 -2.35 -4.04
C CYS A 26 -15.44 -2.15 -4.54
N CYS A 27 -16.45 -2.76 -3.91
CA CYS A 27 -17.83 -2.78 -4.40
C CYS A 27 -18.84 -2.28 -3.37
N SER A 28 -18.39 -1.70 -2.26
CA SER A 28 -19.29 -1.17 -1.25
C SER A 28 -20.01 0.07 -1.74
N THR A 29 -21.23 -0.13 -2.22
CA THR A 29 -22.16 0.92 -2.66
C THR A 29 -23.49 0.80 -1.93
N SER A 30 -23.52 0.12 -0.76
CA SER A 30 -24.78 -0.19 -0.11
C SER A 30 -25.44 1.04 0.48
N SER A 31 -26.57 1.40 -0.09
CA SER A 31 -27.53 2.38 0.42
C SER A 31 -28.39 1.86 1.58
N LEU A 32 -27.94 0.83 2.31
CA LEU A 32 -28.74 0.11 3.30
C LEU A 32 -28.79 0.78 4.67
N SER A 33 -27.88 1.70 4.96
CA SER A 33 -27.92 2.49 6.20
C SER A 33 -27.54 3.95 5.97
N SER A 34 -27.96 4.81 6.89
CA SER A 34 -27.57 6.23 6.92
C SER A 34 -26.08 6.43 7.25
N ASP A 35 -25.38 5.39 7.69
CA ASP A 35 -23.98 5.39 8.03
C ASP A 35 -23.22 4.32 7.23
N ILE A 36 -23.03 4.61 5.94
CA ILE A 36 -22.37 3.73 4.97
C ILE A 36 -20.98 3.32 5.44
N LEU A 37 -20.22 4.25 6.04
CA LEU A 37 -18.87 4.00 6.52
C LEU A 37 -18.84 2.99 7.69
N ALA A 38 -19.77 3.09 8.63
CA ALA A 38 -19.83 2.16 9.76
C ALA A 38 -20.20 0.74 9.31
N ASP A 39 -21.11 0.61 8.33
CA ASP A 39 -21.50 -0.69 7.79
C ASP A 39 -20.37 -1.32 6.97
N ASP A 40 -19.63 -0.54 6.19
CA ASP A 40 -18.46 -1.00 5.44
C ASP A 40 -17.36 -1.53 6.37
N TRP A 41 -17.10 -0.83 7.48
CA TRP A 41 -16.15 -1.28 8.49
C TRP A 41 -16.58 -2.57 9.18
N ARG A 42 -17.87 -2.74 9.48
CA ARG A 42 -18.41 -3.98 10.07
C ARG A 42 -18.26 -5.16 9.12
N TRP A 43 -18.60 -4.98 7.85
CA TRP A 43 -18.44 -6.01 6.82
C TRP A 43 -16.97 -6.36 6.58
N MET A 44 -16.10 -5.35 6.49
CA MET A 44 -14.66 -5.56 6.31
C MET A 44 -14.07 -6.31 7.51
N TYR A 45 -14.45 -5.96 8.73
CA TYR A 45 -14.05 -6.67 9.95
C TYR A 45 -14.55 -8.12 9.95
N ALA A 46 -15.82 -8.36 9.67
CA ALA A 46 -16.40 -9.70 9.60
C ALA A 46 -15.73 -10.56 8.53
N CYS A 47 -15.52 -10.03 7.33
CA CYS A 47 -14.81 -10.71 6.25
C CYS A 47 -13.35 -10.96 6.62
N GLY A 48 -12.66 -10.03 7.28
CA GLY A 48 -11.31 -10.17 7.77
C GLY A 48 -11.16 -11.30 8.79
N VAL A 49 -12.07 -11.37 9.78
CA VAL A 49 -12.11 -12.44 10.79
C VAL A 49 -12.38 -13.80 10.13
N LEU A 50 -13.39 -13.88 9.26
CA LEU A 50 -13.74 -15.12 8.55
C LEU A 50 -12.59 -15.58 7.65
N SER A 51 -11.94 -14.66 6.94
CA SER A 51 -10.78 -14.97 6.10
C SER A 51 -9.61 -15.49 6.93
N SER A 52 -9.32 -14.83 8.05
CA SER A 52 -8.23 -15.26 8.96
C SER A 52 -8.50 -16.64 9.54
N ALA A 53 -9.74 -16.91 9.95
CA ALA A 53 -10.16 -18.23 10.46
C ALA A 53 -10.07 -19.30 9.36
N ALA A 54 -10.53 -19.00 8.14
CA ALA A 54 -10.45 -19.91 7.00
C ALA A 54 -8.99 -20.21 6.64
N PHE A 55 -8.10 -19.20 6.62
CA PHE A 55 -6.68 -19.38 6.38
C PHE A 55 -6.01 -20.19 7.48
N ALA A 56 -6.30 -19.94 8.76
CA ALA A 56 -5.78 -20.70 9.87
C ALA A 56 -6.18 -22.18 9.78
N LEU A 57 -7.45 -22.45 9.47
CA LEU A 57 -7.96 -23.81 9.27
C LEU A 57 -7.27 -24.51 8.10
N LEU A 58 -7.12 -23.82 6.97
CA LEU A 58 -6.46 -24.39 5.80
C LEU A 58 -4.98 -24.69 6.06
N ILE A 59 -4.27 -23.79 6.75
CA ILE A 59 -2.87 -24.02 7.14
C ILE A 59 -2.76 -25.22 8.07
N PHE A 60 -3.68 -25.37 9.00
CA PHE A 60 -3.71 -26.50 9.93
C PHE A 60 -3.97 -27.83 9.22
N LEU A 61 -4.96 -27.88 8.31
CA LEU A 61 -5.34 -29.10 7.61
C LEU A 61 -4.36 -29.52 6.49
N PHE A 62 -3.70 -28.56 5.84
CA PHE A 62 -2.89 -28.82 4.63
C PHE A 62 -1.54 -28.06 4.61
N PRO A 63 -0.68 -28.18 5.62
CA PRO A 63 0.46 -27.30 5.81
C PRO A 63 1.49 -27.30 4.66
N ALA A 64 1.72 -28.44 4.00
CA ALA A 64 2.72 -28.55 2.95
C ALA A 64 2.21 -28.07 1.57
N ARG A 65 0.92 -28.27 1.27
CA ARG A 65 0.33 -27.98 -0.05
C ARG A 65 -0.14 -26.54 -0.20
N ILE A 66 -0.56 -25.92 0.89
CA ILE A 66 -1.06 -24.53 0.88
C ILE A 66 0.03 -23.53 0.53
N LYS A 67 1.27 -23.73 1.01
CA LYS A 67 2.37 -22.81 0.75
C LYS A 67 2.61 -22.55 -0.74
N GLU A 68 2.44 -23.55 -1.58
CA GLU A 68 2.67 -23.43 -3.04
C GLU A 68 1.51 -22.75 -3.77
N CYS A 69 0.27 -22.98 -3.34
CA CYS A 69 -0.92 -22.47 -4.03
C CYS A 69 -1.39 -21.11 -3.52
N LEU A 70 -1.26 -20.87 -2.23
CA LEU A 70 -1.81 -19.69 -1.56
C LEU A 70 -1.24 -18.37 -2.10
N SER A 71 0.08 -18.27 -2.21
CA SER A 71 0.72 -17.06 -2.71
C SER A 71 0.32 -16.73 -4.14
N ALA A 72 0.17 -17.77 -4.99
CA ALA A 72 -0.28 -17.60 -6.36
C ALA A 72 -1.74 -17.14 -6.42
N VAL A 73 -2.63 -17.78 -5.63
CA VAL A 73 -4.04 -17.40 -5.57
C VAL A 73 -4.21 -15.96 -5.10
N VAL A 74 -3.57 -15.60 -3.99
CA VAL A 74 -3.59 -14.24 -3.44
C VAL A 74 -3.10 -13.23 -4.48
N SER A 75 -1.96 -13.51 -5.13
CA SER A 75 -1.42 -12.63 -6.17
C SER A 75 -2.41 -12.42 -7.32
N TRP A 76 -3.06 -13.48 -7.81
CA TRP A 76 -3.99 -13.37 -8.92
C TRP A 76 -5.30 -12.70 -8.54
N VAL A 77 -5.79 -12.90 -7.32
CA VAL A 77 -6.95 -12.17 -6.80
C VAL A 77 -6.63 -10.67 -6.79
N PHE A 78 -5.49 -10.26 -6.23
CA PHE A 78 -5.08 -8.86 -6.25
C PHE A 78 -4.91 -8.29 -7.66
N ILE A 79 -4.31 -9.04 -8.60
CA ILE A 79 -4.17 -8.61 -10.00
C ILE A 79 -5.52 -8.37 -10.66
N LEU A 80 -6.48 -9.28 -10.47
CA LEU A 80 -7.81 -9.16 -11.07
C LEU A 80 -8.57 -7.95 -10.52
N TYR A 81 -8.63 -7.78 -9.19
CA TYR A 81 -9.28 -6.62 -8.58
C TYR A 81 -8.56 -5.31 -8.91
N GLY A 82 -7.22 -5.30 -8.95
CA GLY A 82 -6.47 -4.14 -9.41
C GLY A 82 -6.73 -3.79 -10.86
N GLY A 83 -6.93 -4.80 -11.72
CA GLY A 83 -7.35 -4.58 -13.10
C GLY A 83 -8.75 -3.97 -13.19
N MET A 84 -9.70 -4.45 -12.39
CA MET A 84 -11.05 -3.87 -12.31
C MET A 84 -11.01 -2.42 -11.84
N GLU A 85 -10.29 -2.12 -10.79
CA GLU A 85 -10.11 -0.77 -10.28
C GLU A 85 -9.41 0.17 -11.27
N ALA A 86 -8.38 -0.32 -11.97
CA ALA A 86 -7.71 0.48 -12.99
C ALA A 86 -8.64 0.81 -14.17
N VAL A 87 -9.45 -0.15 -14.63
CA VAL A 87 -10.48 0.09 -15.66
C VAL A 87 -11.55 1.07 -15.16
N TRP A 88 -11.99 0.93 -13.91
CA TRP A 88 -12.95 1.84 -13.31
C TRP A 88 -12.40 3.26 -13.27
N GLY A 89 -11.17 3.43 -12.80
CA GLY A 89 -10.51 4.72 -12.79
C GLY A 89 -10.35 5.36 -14.18
N ILE A 90 -10.00 4.57 -15.20
CA ILE A 90 -9.98 5.06 -16.60
C ILE A 90 -11.34 5.57 -17.00
N ARG A 91 -12.42 4.86 -16.71
CA ARG A 91 -13.79 5.30 -17.01
C ARG A 91 -14.15 6.60 -16.32
N GLN A 92 -13.69 6.80 -15.07
CA GLN A 92 -13.88 8.07 -14.36
C GLN A 92 -13.10 9.22 -15.00
N VAL A 93 -11.83 9.02 -15.36
CA VAL A 93 -10.99 10.02 -16.01
C VAL A 93 -11.60 10.50 -17.33
N TYR A 94 -12.20 9.59 -18.11
CA TYR A 94 -12.87 9.93 -19.38
C TYR A 94 -14.34 10.34 -19.23
N GLY A 95 -14.86 10.46 -18.00
CA GLY A 95 -16.24 10.90 -17.75
C GLY A 95 -17.32 9.86 -18.06
N PHE A 96 -16.96 8.57 -18.24
CA PHE A 96 -17.92 7.50 -18.47
C PHE A 96 -18.63 7.02 -17.18
N THR A 97 -18.11 7.41 -16.03
CA THR A 97 -18.72 7.11 -14.72
C THR A 97 -18.37 8.20 -13.71
N TYR A 98 -19.21 8.37 -12.71
CA TYR A 98 -19.02 9.39 -11.67
C TYR A 98 -17.93 8.97 -10.68
N SER A 99 -17.26 9.97 -10.12
CA SER A 99 -16.37 9.83 -8.97
C SER A 99 -17.18 9.87 -7.67
N ASN A 100 -16.68 9.19 -6.64
CA ASN A 100 -17.27 9.23 -5.29
C ASN A 100 -16.86 10.50 -4.51
N HIS A 101 -16.08 11.41 -5.12
CA HIS A 101 -15.61 12.64 -4.48
C HIS A 101 -16.01 13.88 -5.29
N SER A 102 -16.46 14.93 -4.60
CA SER A 102 -16.95 16.15 -5.23
C SER A 102 -15.86 16.96 -5.97
N LEU A 103 -14.60 16.90 -5.50
CA LEU A 103 -13.48 17.68 -6.03
C LEU A 103 -12.55 16.89 -6.94
N TYR A 104 -12.59 15.57 -6.91
CA TYR A 104 -11.64 14.72 -7.64
C TYR A 104 -12.38 13.83 -8.63
N ALA A 105 -11.96 13.85 -9.88
CA ALA A 105 -12.56 13.03 -10.93
C ALA A 105 -12.20 11.54 -10.82
N LEU A 106 -11.11 11.20 -10.13
CA LEU A 106 -10.58 9.85 -10.03
C LEU A 106 -10.55 9.35 -8.60
N THR A 107 -11.32 8.32 -8.31
CA THR A 107 -11.35 7.66 -6.99
C THR A 107 -11.46 6.14 -7.08
N GLY A 108 -11.71 5.57 -8.27
CA GLY A 108 -12.12 4.18 -8.41
C GLY A 108 -13.40 3.91 -7.61
N SER A 109 -13.45 2.79 -6.91
CA SER A 109 -14.50 2.48 -5.94
C SER A 109 -14.30 3.18 -4.59
N PHE A 110 -13.13 3.76 -4.33
CA PHE A 110 -12.79 4.47 -3.10
C PHE A 110 -13.42 5.87 -3.05
N TYR A 111 -13.44 6.47 -1.86
CA TYR A 111 -13.94 7.84 -1.65
C TYR A 111 -12.87 8.91 -1.86
N ASN A 112 -11.58 8.52 -1.98
CA ASN A 112 -10.48 9.47 -2.10
C ASN A 112 -9.41 8.96 -3.08
N PRO A 113 -8.82 9.82 -3.92
CA PRO A 113 -7.75 9.43 -4.85
C PRO A 113 -6.47 8.93 -4.16
N GLY A 114 -6.24 9.30 -2.90
CA GLY A 114 -5.08 8.84 -2.13
C GLY A 114 -5.08 7.33 -1.91
N PRO A 115 -6.03 6.76 -1.14
CA PRO A 115 -6.18 5.32 -0.95
C PRO A 115 -6.31 4.53 -2.25
N TYR A 116 -7.07 5.03 -3.22
CA TYR A 116 -7.16 4.42 -4.55
C TYR A 116 -5.79 4.26 -5.21
N SER A 117 -4.99 5.33 -5.24
CA SER A 117 -3.65 5.29 -5.82
C SER A 117 -2.69 4.40 -5.02
N GLY A 118 -2.82 4.39 -3.69
CA GLY A 118 -2.07 3.52 -2.79
C GLY A 118 -2.36 2.04 -3.05
N TYR A 119 -3.65 1.70 -3.22
CA TYR A 119 -4.08 0.34 -3.58
C TYR A 119 -3.47 -0.12 -4.91
N LEU A 120 -3.54 0.71 -5.96
CA LEU A 120 -2.94 0.38 -7.25
C LEU A 120 -1.40 0.29 -7.17
N ALA A 121 -0.76 1.16 -6.40
CA ALA A 121 0.69 1.10 -6.17
C ALA A 121 1.13 -0.18 -5.44
N MET A 122 0.28 -0.74 -4.56
CA MET A 122 0.51 -2.02 -3.90
C MET A 122 0.37 -3.20 -4.87
N ILE A 123 -0.54 -3.14 -5.85
CA ILE A 123 -0.75 -4.21 -6.82
C ILE A 123 0.31 -4.22 -7.92
N PHE A 124 0.85 -3.07 -8.26
CA PHE A 124 1.83 -2.92 -9.33
C PHE A 124 3.04 -3.88 -9.22
N PRO A 125 3.74 -4.01 -8.06
CA PRO A 125 4.85 -4.95 -7.91
C PRO A 125 4.43 -6.42 -7.99
N ILE A 126 3.18 -6.77 -7.67
CA ILE A 126 2.64 -8.12 -7.88
C ILE A 126 2.56 -8.41 -9.38
N CYS A 127 1.96 -7.50 -10.15
CA CYS A 127 1.86 -7.61 -11.60
C CYS A 127 3.26 -7.72 -12.25
N LEU A 128 4.18 -6.86 -11.82
CA LEU A 128 5.56 -6.84 -12.30
C LEU A 128 6.26 -8.18 -12.05
N TYR A 129 6.14 -8.73 -10.83
CA TYR A 129 6.75 -10.02 -10.50
C TYR A 129 6.15 -11.18 -11.30
N GLU A 130 4.83 -11.24 -11.41
CA GLU A 130 4.15 -12.29 -12.16
C GLU A 130 4.46 -12.20 -13.67
N TRP A 131 4.68 -11.00 -14.19
CA TRP A 131 5.14 -10.78 -15.57
C TRP A 131 6.59 -11.22 -15.76
N LEU A 132 7.51 -10.79 -14.89
CA LEU A 132 8.94 -11.14 -14.95
C LEU A 132 9.15 -12.65 -14.86
N LYS A 133 8.53 -13.29 -13.89
CA LYS A 133 8.62 -14.75 -13.67
C LYS A 133 8.24 -15.57 -14.91
N ARG A 134 7.39 -15.05 -15.79
CA ARG A 134 6.91 -15.73 -16.99
C ARG A 134 7.58 -15.29 -18.29
N LYS A 135 8.36 -14.20 -18.23
CA LYS A 135 9.04 -13.65 -19.41
C LYS A 135 10.04 -14.64 -20.03
N GLU A 136 10.70 -15.43 -19.18
CA GLU A 136 11.73 -16.41 -19.58
C GLU A 136 11.16 -17.74 -20.10
N GLY A 137 9.85 -17.95 -19.96
CA GLY A 137 9.16 -19.17 -20.39
C GLY A 137 8.22 -18.98 -21.58
N LYS A 138 7.34 -19.97 -21.80
CA LYS A 138 6.25 -19.82 -22.78
C LYS A 138 5.31 -18.71 -22.34
N LYS A 139 5.10 -17.72 -23.22
CA LYS A 139 4.14 -16.62 -23.00
C LYS A 139 2.72 -17.19 -22.98
N THR A 140 2.16 -17.31 -21.79
CA THR A 140 0.82 -17.84 -21.53
C THR A 140 -0.16 -16.72 -21.24
N ILE A 141 -1.46 -17.00 -21.21
CA ILE A 141 -2.51 -16.01 -20.87
C ILE A 141 -2.16 -15.22 -19.60
N PRO A 142 -1.72 -15.83 -18.47
CA PRO A 142 -1.32 -15.09 -17.28
C PRO A 142 -0.21 -14.05 -17.51
N TYR A 143 0.74 -14.30 -18.42
CA TYR A 143 1.76 -13.31 -18.78
C TYR A 143 1.14 -12.03 -19.35
N TYR A 144 0.22 -12.18 -20.30
CA TYR A 144 -0.44 -11.04 -20.94
C TYR A 144 -1.40 -10.31 -20.00
N VAL A 145 -2.11 -11.05 -19.14
CA VAL A 145 -3.00 -10.45 -18.13
C VAL A 145 -2.21 -9.60 -17.13
N ALA A 146 -1.10 -10.12 -16.57
CA ALA A 146 -0.27 -9.36 -15.65
C ALA A 146 0.33 -8.11 -16.33
N LEU A 147 0.79 -8.23 -17.58
CA LEU A 147 1.29 -7.09 -18.36
C LEU A 147 0.18 -6.06 -18.63
N ALA A 148 -1.01 -6.49 -19.05
CA ALA A 148 -2.12 -5.61 -19.34
C ALA A 148 -2.55 -4.82 -18.09
N VAL A 149 -2.73 -5.49 -16.94
CA VAL A 149 -3.08 -4.83 -15.69
C VAL A 149 -1.99 -3.86 -15.25
N MET A 150 -0.72 -4.24 -15.36
CA MET A 150 0.41 -3.37 -15.06
C MET A 150 0.38 -2.09 -15.91
N LEU A 151 0.12 -2.20 -17.21
CA LEU A 151 0.01 -1.06 -18.12
C LEU A 151 -1.22 -0.17 -17.80
N LEU A 152 -2.36 -0.78 -17.48
CA LEU A 152 -3.55 -0.03 -17.04
C LEU A 152 -3.26 0.78 -15.76
N ILE A 153 -2.59 0.17 -14.78
CA ILE A 153 -2.19 0.88 -13.55
C ILE A 153 -1.25 2.05 -13.89
N LEU A 154 -0.27 1.86 -14.76
CA LEU A 154 0.63 2.94 -15.20
C LEU A 154 -0.10 4.09 -15.88
N CYS A 155 -1.17 3.82 -16.62
CA CYS A 155 -1.99 4.86 -17.25
C CYS A 155 -2.78 5.69 -16.21
N VAL A 156 -3.23 5.05 -15.12
CA VAL A 156 -4.13 5.69 -14.15
C VAL A 156 -3.37 6.36 -13.01
N LEU A 157 -2.25 5.79 -12.55
CA LEU A 157 -1.49 6.30 -11.41
C LEU A 157 -1.12 7.80 -11.50
N PRO A 158 -0.70 8.35 -12.67
CA PRO A 158 -0.44 9.78 -12.79
C PRO A 158 -1.67 10.64 -12.55
N ALA A 159 -2.85 10.21 -13.02
CA ALA A 159 -4.11 10.95 -12.88
C ALA A 159 -4.57 11.03 -11.40
N GLY A 160 -4.18 10.08 -10.56
CA GLY A 160 -4.44 10.11 -9.11
C GLY A 160 -3.65 11.17 -8.35
N MET A 161 -2.64 11.79 -8.96
CA MET A 161 -1.81 12.87 -8.40
C MET A 161 -1.25 12.56 -6.99
N SER A 162 -1.11 11.27 -6.65
CA SER A 162 -0.60 10.80 -5.36
C SER A 162 0.90 10.53 -5.42
N ARG A 163 1.70 11.49 -4.94
CA ARG A 163 3.16 11.39 -4.89
C ARG A 163 3.63 10.18 -4.06
N SER A 164 2.95 9.94 -2.95
CA SER A 164 3.24 8.78 -2.08
C SER A 164 3.09 7.46 -2.81
N ALA A 165 2.03 7.32 -3.65
CA ALA A 165 1.79 6.12 -4.44
C ALA A 165 2.85 5.93 -5.53
N TRP A 166 3.32 7.00 -6.17
CA TRP A 166 4.39 6.93 -7.17
C TRP A 166 5.71 6.44 -6.57
N ILE A 167 6.08 7.00 -5.40
CA ILE A 167 7.28 6.60 -4.67
C ILE A 167 7.16 5.14 -4.21
N ALA A 168 6.01 4.75 -3.68
CA ALA A 168 5.74 3.39 -3.22
C ALA A 168 5.84 2.37 -4.36
N ALA A 169 5.23 2.66 -5.52
CA ALA A 169 5.33 1.82 -6.71
C ALA A 169 6.77 1.73 -7.23
N ALA A 170 7.51 2.84 -7.25
CA ALA A 170 8.90 2.85 -7.71
C ALA A 170 9.83 2.04 -6.78
N VAL A 171 9.77 2.28 -5.46
CA VAL A 171 10.59 1.58 -4.46
C VAL A 171 10.31 0.08 -4.47
N SER A 172 9.04 -0.31 -4.51
CA SER A 172 8.64 -1.73 -4.55
C SER A 172 9.03 -2.41 -5.87
N SER A 173 9.00 -1.67 -6.99
CA SER A 173 9.47 -2.17 -8.29
C SER A 173 10.97 -2.40 -8.31
N ILE A 174 11.75 -1.48 -7.74
CA ILE A 174 13.20 -1.64 -7.59
C ILE A 174 13.50 -2.89 -6.76
N TYR A 175 12.77 -3.12 -5.66
CA TYR A 175 12.91 -4.32 -4.84
C TYR A 175 12.63 -5.58 -5.66
N VAL A 176 11.50 -5.65 -6.36
CA VAL A 176 11.09 -6.83 -7.16
C VAL A 176 12.10 -7.10 -8.27
N CYS A 177 12.51 -6.09 -9.04
CA CYS A 177 13.53 -6.23 -10.08
C CYS A 177 14.87 -6.66 -9.50
N GLY A 178 15.29 -6.05 -8.38
CA GLY A 178 16.54 -6.39 -7.71
C GLY A 178 16.59 -7.83 -7.21
N MET A 179 15.43 -8.37 -6.75
CA MET A 179 15.34 -9.77 -6.33
C MET A 179 15.27 -10.72 -7.52
N HIS A 180 14.54 -10.36 -8.57
CA HIS A 180 14.42 -11.18 -9.77
C HIS A 180 15.77 -11.32 -10.50
N TYR A 181 16.48 -10.21 -10.69
CA TYR A 181 17.78 -10.17 -11.39
C TYR A 181 18.99 -10.21 -10.44
N LYS A 182 18.83 -10.75 -9.24
CA LYS A 182 19.88 -10.74 -8.19
C LYS A 182 21.20 -11.33 -8.65
N MET A 183 21.17 -12.45 -9.35
CA MET A 183 22.38 -13.15 -9.79
C MET A 183 23.10 -12.38 -10.89
N GLU A 184 22.36 -11.84 -11.85
CA GLU A 184 22.87 -11.03 -12.96
C GLU A 184 23.49 -9.73 -12.45
N ILE A 185 22.78 -9.06 -11.51
CA ILE A 185 23.27 -7.83 -10.88
C ILE A 185 24.57 -8.11 -10.10
N GLN A 186 24.63 -9.18 -9.32
CA GLN A 186 25.83 -9.55 -8.58
C GLN A 186 27.00 -9.90 -9.51
N HIS A 187 26.73 -10.63 -10.60
CA HIS A 187 27.71 -10.95 -11.61
C HIS A 187 28.25 -9.68 -12.28
N TYR A 188 27.35 -8.78 -12.70
CA TYR A 188 27.72 -7.50 -13.31
C TYR A 188 28.57 -6.63 -12.38
N ILE A 189 28.16 -6.48 -11.11
CA ILE A 189 28.89 -5.68 -10.13
C ILE A 189 30.30 -6.23 -9.90
N ARG A 190 30.47 -7.56 -9.86
CA ARG A 190 31.79 -8.18 -9.67
C ARG A 190 32.73 -7.89 -10.83
N HIS A 191 32.22 -7.92 -12.07
CA HIS A 191 33.03 -7.74 -13.28
C HIS A 191 33.20 -6.27 -13.69
N HIS A 192 32.24 -5.40 -13.35
CA HIS A 192 32.19 -4.00 -13.78
C HIS A 192 32.03 -3.02 -12.62
N ARG A 193 32.81 -3.23 -11.54
CA ARG A 193 32.66 -2.47 -10.29
C ARG A 193 32.64 -0.95 -10.47
N LYS A 194 33.55 -0.39 -11.31
CA LYS A 194 33.60 1.06 -11.56
C LYS A 194 32.33 1.57 -12.23
N GLN A 195 31.83 0.84 -13.23
CA GLN A 195 30.59 1.21 -13.93
C GLN A 195 29.38 1.08 -13.02
N ALA A 196 29.31 0.03 -12.20
CA ALA A 196 28.24 -0.16 -11.21
C ALA A 196 28.20 0.99 -10.18
N VAL A 197 29.36 1.43 -9.69
CA VAL A 197 29.46 2.58 -8.78
C VAL A 197 29.03 3.87 -9.47
N SER A 198 29.53 4.13 -10.71
CA SER A 198 29.10 5.31 -11.47
C SER A 198 27.60 5.32 -11.72
N PHE A 199 27.01 4.18 -12.11
CA PHE A 199 25.56 4.04 -12.30
C PHE A 199 24.80 4.32 -11.01
N ALA A 200 25.25 3.77 -9.87
CA ALA A 200 24.64 4.02 -8.57
C ALA A 200 24.67 5.51 -8.19
N ILE A 201 25.80 6.20 -8.41
CA ILE A 201 25.93 7.64 -8.15
C ILE A 201 24.98 8.44 -9.04
N VAL A 202 24.95 8.15 -10.34
CA VAL A 202 24.06 8.85 -11.29
C VAL A 202 22.60 8.62 -10.90
N THR A 203 22.23 7.38 -10.59
CA THR A 203 20.86 7.04 -10.15
C THR A 203 20.49 7.77 -8.86
N PHE A 204 21.41 7.87 -7.91
CA PHE A 204 21.20 8.60 -6.65
C PHE A 204 21.01 10.10 -6.90
N ILE A 205 21.83 10.72 -7.76
CA ILE A 205 21.68 12.14 -8.12
C ILE A 205 20.35 12.39 -8.85
N LEU A 206 20.03 11.59 -9.86
CA LEU A 206 18.77 11.72 -10.60
C LEU A 206 17.55 11.47 -9.70
N GLY A 207 17.64 10.50 -8.79
CA GLY A 207 16.62 10.25 -7.76
C GLY A 207 16.42 11.46 -6.84
N GLY A 208 17.51 12.09 -6.39
CA GLY A 208 17.45 13.31 -5.58
C GLY A 208 16.81 14.49 -6.33
N ILE A 209 17.16 14.69 -7.60
CA ILE A 209 16.56 15.72 -8.45
C ILE A 209 15.05 15.45 -8.64
N ALA A 210 14.68 14.20 -8.94
CA ALA A 210 13.29 13.81 -9.10
C ALA A 210 12.47 14.02 -7.82
N LEU A 211 12.99 13.63 -6.66
CA LEU A 211 12.35 13.86 -5.36
C LEU A 211 12.20 15.36 -5.06
N GLY A 212 13.23 16.17 -5.37
CA GLY A 212 13.15 17.63 -5.26
C GLY A 212 12.08 18.23 -6.16
N GLY A 213 11.97 17.75 -7.41
CA GLY A 213 10.91 18.16 -8.35
C GLY A 213 9.51 17.78 -7.84
N ILE A 214 9.34 16.55 -7.35
CA ILE A 214 8.09 16.07 -6.75
C ILE A 214 7.70 16.90 -5.51
N TYR A 215 8.67 17.30 -4.69
CA TYR A 215 8.43 18.19 -3.55
C TYR A 215 7.92 19.55 -4.01
N GLN A 216 8.57 20.18 -5.00
CA GLN A 216 8.19 21.51 -5.51
C GLN A 216 6.80 21.53 -6.16
N MET A 217 6.36 20.44 -6.79
CA MET A 217 5.04 20.37 -7.45
C MET A 217 3.85 20.65 -6.52
N LYS A 218 3.97 20.33 -5.22
CA LYS A 218 2.92 20.55 -4.21
C LYS A 218 3.58 20.90 -2.86
N LYS A 219 4.36 21.98 -2.84
CA LYS A 219 5.14 22.41 -1.68
C LYS A 219 4.27 22.59 -0.44
N ASP A 220 3.17 23.35 -0.55
CA ASP A 220 2.28 23.63 0.59
C ASP A 220 1.71 22.35 1.22
N SER A 221 1.35 21.37 0.39
CA SER A 221 0.90 20.05 0.87
C SER A 221 2.01 19.26 1.54
N ALA A 222 3.27 19.45 1.16
CA ALA A 222 4.40 18.79 1.81
C ALA A 222 4.73 19.46 3.15
N ASP A 223 4.76 20.79 3.17
CA ASP A 223 5.00 21.58 4.37
C ASP A 223 3.91 21.34 5.42
N GLY A 224 2.63 21.27 4.98
CA GLY A 224 1.51 20.91 5.84
C GLY A 224 1.67 19.52 6.47
N ARG A 225 2.16 18.53 5.72
CA ARG A 225 2.43 17.20 6.29
C ARG A 225 3.59 17.21 7.28
N LEU A 226 4.67 17.92 6.98
CA LEU A 226 5.80 18.04 7.90
C LEU A 226 5.37 18.70 9.22
N PHE A 227 4.54 19.75 9.15
CA PHE A 227 3.95 20.35 10.33
C PHE A 227 3.05 19.39 11.09
N MET A 228 2.14 18.68 10.41
CA MET A 228 1.31 17.64 11.04
C MET A 228 2.14 16.57 11.75
N TRP A 229 3.22 16.10 11.14
CA TRP A 229 4.09 15.09 11.77
C TRP A 229 4.84 15.64 12.99
N LYS A 230 5.22 16.91 12.96
CA LYS A 230 5.83 17.61 14.11
C LYS A 230 4.87 17.63 15.31
N ILE A 231 3.62 18.03 15.08
CA ILE A 231 2.58 18.05 16.12
C ILE A 231 2.20 16.64 16.56
N ALA A 232 2.06 15.71 15.64
CA ALA A 232 1.80 14.30 15.94
C ALA A 232 2.89 13.68 16.82
N ALA A 233 4.16 13.99 16.58
CA ALA A 233 5.27 13.53 17.42
C ALA A 233 5.18 14.10 18.86
N GLN A 234 4.70 15.33 19.03
CA GLN A 234 4.43 15.90 20.35
C GLN A 234 3.29 15.16 21.04
N ALA A 235 2.17 14.89 20.33
CA ALA A 235 1.06 14.12 20.87
C ALA A 235 1.48 12.70 21.31
N VAL A 236 2.38 12.04 20.56
CA VAL A 236 2.97 10.75 20.99
C VAL A 236 3.74 10.89 22.29
N SER A 237 4.48 12.00 22.49
CA SER A 237 5.30 12.20 23.68
C SER A 237 4.48 12.38 24.97
N GLU A 238 3.22 12.76 24.87
CA GLU A 238 2.32 12.90 26.02
C GLU A 238 1.87 11.52 26.57
N HIS A 239 1.63 10.55 25.68
CA HIS A 239 1.21 9.18 26.03
C HIS A 239 2.00 8.09 25.29
N PRO A 240 3.33 7.99 25.46
CA PRO A 240 4.18 7.17 24.59
C PRO A 240 3.96 5.65 24.76
N TRP A 241 3.47 5.20 25.92
CA TRP A 241 3.35 3.78 26.24
C TRP A 241 1.99 3.18 25.90
N THR A 242 0.92 3.90 26.12
CA THR A 242 -0.46 3.41 26.01
C THR A 242 -1.24 4.03 24.86
N GLY A 243 -0.78 5.20 24.37
CA GLY A 243 -1.54 6.05 23.47
C GLY A 243 -2.76 6.66 24.14
N CYS A 244 -3.58 7.34 23.33
CA CYS A 244 -4.80 8.02 23.78
C CYS A 244 -6.10 7.30 23.35
N GLY A 245 -6.02 6.20 22.61
CA GLY A 245 -7.14 5.51 21.98
C GLY A 245 -7.42 6.02 20.55
N TRP A 246 -7.93 5.12 19.70
CA TRP A 246 -8.14 5.40 18.28
C TRP A 246 -9.06 6.60 18.03
N ASN A 247 -10.20 6.67 18.72
CA ASN A 247 -11.18 7.74 18.54
C ASN A 247 -10.73 9.09 19.13
N SER A 248 -9.68 9.10 19.93
CA SER A 248 -9.16 10.30 20.60
C SER A 248 -7.98 10.94 19.86
N VAL A 249 -7.52 10.34 18.73
CA VAL A 249 -6.38 10.85 17.96
C VAL A 249 -6.58 12.30 17.50
N PRO A 250 -7.74 12.71 16.92
CA PRO A 250 -7.95 14.11 16.54
C PRO A 250 -7.91 15.08 17.74
N ALA A 251 -8.43 14.66 18.91
CA ALA A 251 -8.42 15.47 20.12
C ALA A 251 -7.00 15.62 20.70
N ALA A 252 -6.24 14.51 20.77
CA ALA A 252 -4.83 14.54 21.21
C ALA A 252 -3.95 15.38 20.28
N TYR A 253 -4.16 15.27 18.97
CA TYR A 253 -3.49 16.14 18.01
C TYR A 253 -3.84 17.61 18.19
N GLY A 254 -5.13 17.94 18.36
CA GLY A 254 -5.61 19.30 18.60
C GLY A 254 -5.01 19.93 19.85
N GLN A 255 -4.96 19.16 20.95
CA GLN A 255 -4.37 19.62 22.23
C GLN A 255 -2.85 19.88 22.07
N ALA A 256 -2.13 18.98 21.39
CA ALA A 256 -0.70 19.17 21.12
C ALA A 256 -0.46 20.40 20.22
N GLN A 257 -1.32 20.65 19.22
CA GLN A 257 -1.25 21.83 18.36
C GLN A 257 -1.54 23.12 19.14
N GLU A 258 -2.54 23.13 20.02
CA GLU A 258 -2.84 24.27 20.90
C GLU A 258 -1.65 24.60 21.80
N ASN A 259 -1.07 23.59 22.46
CA ASN A 259 0.12 23.74 23.30
C ASN A 259 1.31 24.30 22.52
N TYR A 260 1.49 23.83 21.27
CA TYR A 260 2.54 24.30 20.37
C TYR A 260 2.41 25.79 20.05
N PHE A 261 1.21 26.24 19.67
CA PHE A 261 0.97 27.64 19.34
C PHE A 261 0.98 28.54 20.58
N ALA A 262 0.51 28.06 21.73
CA ALA A 262 0.57 28.79 23.00
C ALA A 262 2.01 29.07 23.44
N ALA A 263 2.98 28.23 23.08
CA ALA A 263 4.40 28.47 23.37
C ALA A 263 5.01 29.62 22.53
N GLY A 264 4.35 30.11 21.48
CA GLY A 264 4.74 31.28 20.69
C GLY A 264 5.95 31.10 19.76
N ASN A 265 6.53 29.90 19.68
CA ASN A 265 7.71 29.60 18.86
C ASN A 265 7.35 28.95 17.53
N TYR A 266 6.54 29.62 16.71
CA TYR A 266 6.11 29.10 15.42
C TYR A 266 6.40 30.08 14.27
N THR A 267 6.45 29.59 13.06
CA THR A 267 6.65 30.38 11.85
C THR A 267 5.32 30.72 11.21
N ALA A 268 5.27 31.81 10.41
CA ALA A 268 4.08 32.18 9.65
C ALA A 268 3.64 31.06 8.67
N THR A 269 4.57 30.26 8.17
CA THR A 269 4.26 29.10 7.30
C THR A 269 3.54 28.01 8.10
N GLU A 270 3.96 27.72 9.32
CA GLU A 270 3.32 26.72 10.18
C GLU A 270 1.90 27.15 10.57
N GLU A 271 1.70 28.44 10.85
CA GLU A 271 0.38 29.00 11.12
C GLU A 271 -0.55 28.88 9.90
N LEU A 272 -0.02 29.15 8.69
CA LEU A 272 -0.79 29.08 7.45
C LEU A 272 -1.24 27.66 7.10
N VAL A 273 -0.40 26.64 7.37
CA VAL A 273 -0.68 25.24 7.06
C VAL A 273 -1.34 24.48 8.20
N ALA A 274 -1.55 25.11 9.34
CA ALA A 274 -2.24 24.50 10.48
C ALA A 274 -3.69 24.18 10.15
N GLY A 275 -4.16 23.04 10.63
CA GLY A 275 -5.52 22.55 10.40
C GLY A 275 -5.95 21.59 11.51
N ALA A 276 -7.17 21.08 11.41
CA ALA A 276 -7.73 20.04 12.28
C ALA A 276 -7.91 18.73 11.50
N PRO A 277 -6.83 17.97 11.23
CA PRO A 277 -6.92 16.76 10.45
C PRO A 277 -7.53 15.60 11.25
N GLU A 278 -8.39 14.81 10.62
CA GLU A 278 -8.84 13.52 11.18
C GLU A 278 -7.71 12.48 11.21
N TYR A 279 -6.80 12.56 10.23
CA TYR A 279 -5.67 11.64 10.04
C TYR A 279 -4.38 12.42 9.89
N VAL A 280 -3.32 11.97 10.54
CA VAL A 280 -2.02 12.66 10.49
C VAL A 280 -1.20 12.37 9.24
N PHE A 281 -1.77 11.69 8.24
CA PHE A 281 -1.11 11.30 6.97
C PHE A 281 0.22 10.58 7.16
N ASN A 282 0.34 9.83 8.26
CA ASN A 282 1.43 8.93 8.57
C ASN A 282 0.90 7.88 9.53
N GLU A 283 0.67 6.66 9.04
CA GLU A 283 0.08 5.58 9.80
C GLU A 283 0.93 5.16 11.00
N TYR A 284 2.24 5.30 10.90
CA TYR A 284 3.13 4.98 12.03
C TYR A 284 2.91 5.94 13.20
N LEU A 285 2.78 7.24 12.91
CA LEU A 285 2.44 8.24 13.93
C LEU A 285 1.00 8.08 14.41
N GLN A 286 0.06 7.79 13.50
CA GLN A 286 -1.34 7.53 13.85
C GLN A 286 -1.46 6.39 14.86
N VAL A 287 -0.80 5.26 14.59
CA VAL A 287 -0.76 4.09 15.49
C VAL A 287 -0.06 4.43 16.80
N ALA A 288 1.04 5.19 16.76
CA ALA A 288 1.76 5.59 17.97
C ALA A 288 0.94 6.52 18.87
N ILE A 289 0.16 7.47 18.30
CA ILE A 289 -0.76 8.31 19.06
C ILE A 289 -1.89 7.46 19.66
N ALA A 290 -2.48 6.57 18.85
CA ALA A 290 -3.64 5.78 19.25
C ALA A 290 -3.32 4.71 20.29
N TRP A 291 -2.22 3.97 20.10
CA TRP A 291 -1.92 2.73 20.82
C TRP A 291 -0.55 2.73 21.52
N GLY A 292 0.22 3.79 21.37
CA GLY A 292 1.58 3.90 21.91
C GLY A 292 2.66 3.25 21.06
N ILE A 293 3.91 3.57 21.39
CA ILE A 293 5.12 3.07 20.73
C ILE A 293 5.26 1.53 20.80
N PRO A 294 4.90 0.84 21.91
CA PRO A 294 4.99 -0.63 21.95
C PRO A 294 4.16 -1.32 20.88
N VAL A 295 2.93 -0.86 20.63
CA VAL A 295 2.06 -1.45 19.60
C VAL A 295 2.60 -1.15 18.20
N LEU A 296 3.13 0.04 17.97
CA LEU A 296 3.83 0.37 16.73
C LEU A 296 5.03 -0.57 16.51
N CYS A 297 5.86 -0.80 17.53
CA CYS A 297 7.00 -1.71 17.42
C CYS A 297 6.57 -3.14 17.10
N ILE A 298 5.50 -3.64 17.72
CA ILE A 298 4.93 -4.97 17.41
C ILE A 298 4.47 -5.01 15.95
N GLY A 299 3.76 -4.00 15.46
CA GLY A 299 3.34 -3.90 14.07
C GLY A 299 4.51 -3.93 13.09
N LEU A 300 5.57 -3.17 13.38
CA LEU A 300 6.80 -3.16 12.56
C LEU A 300 7.54 -4.50 12.59
N LEU A 301 7.57 -5.19 13.72
CA LEU A 301 8.13 -6.54 13.82
C LEU A 301 7.33 -7.55 13.02
N ILE A 302 6.00 -7.49 13.04
CA ILE A 302 5.12 -8.34 12.22
C ILE A 302 5.36 -8.07 10.73
N LEU A 303 5.40 -6.80 10.33
CA LEU A 303 5.67 -6.41 8.96
C LEU A 303 7.04 -6.90 8.48
N GLY A 304 8.10 -6.62 9.25
CA GLY A 304 9.46 -7.05 8.95
C GLY A 304 9.61 -8.57 8.94
N GLY A 305 8.99 -9.27 9.88
CA GLY A 305 8.94 -10.73 9.94
C GLY A 305 8.24 -11.33 8.73
N SER A 306 7.10 -10.76 8.32
CA SER A 306 6.36 -11.18 7.13
C SER A 306 7.18 -10.98 5.85
N MET A 307 7.85 -9.84 5.71
CA MET A 307 8.75 -9.59 4.59
C MET A 307 9.95 -10.54 4.57
N TYR A 308 10.55 -10.82 5.73
CA TYR A 308 11.67 -11.75 5.85
C TYR A 308 11.27 -13.18 5.45
N ILE A 309 10.13 -13.66 5.94
CA ILE A 309 9.59 -14.99 5.61
C ILE A 309 9.26 -15.06 4.12
N GLY A 310 8.55 -14.08 3.58
CA GLY A 310 8.18 -14.01 2.17
C GLY A 310 9.40 -13.93 1.25
N HIS A 311 10.42 -13.18 1.65
CA HIS A 311 11.70 -13.11 0.94
C HIS A 311 12.39 -14.48 0.90
N LYS A 312 12.47 -15.20 2.02
CA LYS A 312 13.03 -16.57 2.08
C LYS A 312 12.25 -17.58 1.22
N GLN A 313 10.95 -17.38 1.08
CA GLN A 313 10.09 -18.24 0.27
C GLN A 313 10.07 -17.86 -1.22
N GLY A 314 10.78 -16.78 -1.63
CA GLY A 314 10.80 -16.31 -3.01
C GLY A 314 9.50 -15.64 -3.48
N ILE A 315 8.63 -15.19 -2.55
CA ILE A 315 7.34 -14.57 -2.84
C ILE A 315 7.54 -13.06 -3.04
N TYR A 316 8.43 -12.68 -3.95
CA TYR A 316 8.89 -11.30 -4.10
C TYR A 316 7.79 -10.31 -4.53
N GLY A 317 6.77 -10.77 -5.27
CA GLY A 317 5.63 -9.92 -5.65
C GLY A 317 4.82 -9.43 -4.45
N LEU A 318 4.45 -10.34 -3.54
CA LEU A 318 3.72 -10.00 -2.32
C LEU A 318 4.60 -9.23 -1.32
N CYS A 319 5.90 -9.55 -1.23
CA CYS A 319 6.84 -8.72 -0.46
C CYS A 319 6.93 -7.30 -1.03
N GLY A 320 6.93 -7.16 -2.36
CA GLY A 320 6.86 -5.86 -3.02
C GLY A 320 5.58 -5.09 -2.68
N ALA A 321 4.43 -5.78 -2.61
CA ALA A 321 3.17 -5.20 -2.19
C ALA A 321 3.22 -4.69 -0.74
N LEU A 322 3.75 -5.49 0.19
CA LEU A 322 3.93 -5.08 1.58
C LEU A 322 4.89 -3.89 1.71
N LEU A 323 5.98 -3.88 0.92
CA LEU A 323 6.91 -2.75 0.88
C LEU A 323 6.23 -1.50 0.32
N SER A 324 5.43 -1.64 -0.75
CA SER A 324 4.66 -0.54 -1.32
C SER A 324 3.70 0.06 -0.29
N LEU A 325 2.95 -0.80 0.42
CA LEU A 325 2.05 -0.38 1.49
C LEU A 325 2.80 0.35 2.60
N ALA A 326 3.93 -0.19 3.07
CA ALA A 326 4.75 0.42 4.12
C ALA A 326 5.29 1.81 3.72
N VAL A 327 5.76 1.96 2.47
CA VAL A 327 6.23 3.25 1.95
C VAL A 327 5.07 4.23 1.79
N PHE A 328 3.92 3.77 1.31
CA PHE A 328 2.72 4.60 1.15
C PHE A 328 2.20 5.10 2.50
N ALA A 329 2.10 4.22 3.49
CA ALA A 329 1.64 4.51 4.85
C ALA A 329 2.52 5.53 5.59
N PHE A 330 3.79 5.71 5.18
CA PHE A 330 4.67 6.71 5.75
C PHE A 330 4.25 8.16 5.46
N SER A 331 3.59 8.40 4.33
CA SER A 331 3.25 9.77 3.91
C SER A 331 1.81 9.91 3.40
N SER A 332 0.96 8.93 3.69
CA SER A 332 -0.46 8.92 3.37
C SER A 332 -1.19 7.98 4.32
N TYR A 333 -2.51 7.89 4.21
CA TYR A 333 -3.31 6.85 4.85
C TYR A 333 -3.77 5.86 3.76
N PRO A 334 -3.55 4.56 3.96
CA PRO A 334 -3.98 3.51 3.01
C PRO A 334 -5.49 3.24 3.07
#